data_f9010f479f3a4cdce4cc3c0c24205916
#
_entry.id   f9010f479f3a4cdce4cc3c0c24205916
#
_cell.length_a   1.000
_cell.length_b   1.000
_cell.length_c   1.000
_cell.angle_alpha   90.00
_cell.angle_beta   90.00
_cell.angle_gamma   90.00
#
_symmetry.space_group_name_H-M   'P 1'
#
loop_
_entity.id
_entity.type
_entity.pdbx_description
1 polymer ?
#
loop_
_entity_poly.entity_id
_entity_poly.type
_entity_poly.pdbx_seq_one_letter_code
_entity_poly.pdbx_strand_id
1 'polypeptide(L)'
;MAQVKNMYLCSMYVRKKHNKSGTTSIVVVSKASGKYKEIKSFGASSSEEEISLLYEKAKAWIHSFAGQQELDFDDRCSKKLEETTRVVENMDSVLINGTQLLLNQVYDSIGFDRIPDEILRHLVIARVSQPRSKLATVDYLKSYYDEDIDLNRIYRYMDKLYNTQMELAQQISVEHTRKIFGGKIGLMFYDVTTLYFETSQTDVLREPGFSKDGKTAESQIVLGLLVSEGGYPLSYSLFNGSQYEGFTMIPMIDDFKQRFTLGADFVVVADSGLMNKNNVALLQEAGYKYILGARIKNEGASVKQWILSLEKKDKTSYEHKRQNGERLIVSYSEKRAKKEAYNRNRGIARLRKAYKSGHITKQQVNKRGYNKFLEISKDIEVSISEEKIAEDCKWDGLKGYITNTDLDAERVIAQYHGLWVVERALRISKGTLEMRPVFHFTERRIEAHICICFIAYKVYKELERLIGINKIDMGVDHAVSYTHLTLPTKRI
;
A
#
# COMPACT_ATOMS: atom_id res chain seq x y z
N MET A 1 13.35 61.66 20.39
CA MET A 1 14.08 61.33 21.63
C MET A 1 14.34 59.79 21.78
N ALA A 2 13.53 58.91 21.25
CA ALA A 2 13.74 57.43 21.33
C ALA A 2 14.93 56.92 20.52
N GLN A 3 15.22 57.46 19.33
CA GLN A 3 16.36 57.02 18.48
C GLN A 3 17.74 57.37 19.07
N VAL A 4 17.86 58.47 19.81
CA VAL A 4 19.13 58.87 20.46
C VAL A 4 19.45 57.95 21.66
N LYS A 5 18.41 57.49 22.38
CA LYS A 5 18.56 56.59 23.53
C LYS A 5 19.08 55.20 23.09
N ASN A 6 18.64 54.70 21.93
CA ASN A 6 19.07 53.40 21.39
C ASN A 6 20.54 53.40 20.90
N MET A 7 21.02 54.53 20.40
CA MET A 7 22.41 54.66 19.93
C MET A 7 23.43 54.70 21.07
N TYR A 8 23.03 55.15 22.29
CA TYR A 8 23.88 55.09 23.49
C TYR A 8 24.00 53.69 24.08
N LEU A 9 23.01 52.87 23.89
CA LEU A 9 22.92 51.51 24.45
C LEU A 9 23.89 50.48 23.80
N CYS A 10 24.07 50.54 22.49
CA CYS A 10 25.00 49.66 21.78
C CYS A 10 26.49 49.98 22.04
N SER A 11 26.80 51.01 22.79
CA SER A 11 28.17 51.47 23.04
C SER A 11 28.63 51.36 24.49
N MET A 12 27.79 50.91 25.42
CA MET A 12 28.13 50.74 26.83
C MET A 12 28.66 49.32 27.11
N TYR A 13 29.76 49.23 27.85
CA TYR A 13 30.31 47.96 28.28
C TYR A 13 31.08 48.12 29.61
N VAL A 14 31.25 47.04 30.32
CA VAL A 14 32.00 47.01 31.57
C VAL A 14 33.50 46.94 31.26
N ARG A 15 34.30 47.82 31.90
CA ARG A 15 35.76 47.84 31.77
C ARG A 15 36.42 47.63 33.11
N LYS A 16 37.41 46.77 33.17
CA LYS A 16 38.36 46.60 34.29
C LYS A 16 39.47 47.63 34.10
N LYS A 17 39.72 48.45 35.13
CA LYS A 17 40.73 49.49 35.12
C LYS A 17 41.71 49.22 36.27
N HIS A 18 42.96 48.86 35.94
CA HIS A 18 44.00 48.65 36.91
C HIS A 18 44.53 50.00 37.45
N ASN A 19 44.53 50.15 38.77
CA ASN A 19 44.98 51.34 39.43
C ASN A 19 46.45 51.19 39.87
N LYS A 20 47.14 52.34 40.03
CA LYS A 20 48.54 52.36 40.53
C LYS A 20 48.68 51.83 41.95
N SER A 21 47.57 51.75 42.70
CA SER A 21 47.49 51.20 44.05
C SER A 21 47.41 49.65 44.13
N GLY A 22 47.48 48.96 43.00
CA GLY A 22 47.37 47.51 42.95
C GLY A 22 45.90 46.98 42.96
N THR A 23 44.91 47.88 43.01
CA THR A 23 43.49 47.53 42.97
C THR A 23 42.96 47.60 41.55
N THR A 24 41.89 46.83 41.24
CA THR A 24 41.17 46.89 39.95
C THR A 24 39.80 47.51 40.17
N SER A 25 39.52 48.61 39.47
CA SER A 25 38.21 49.28 39.46
C SER A 25 37.33 48.73 38.36
N ILE A 26 36.04 48.53 38.63
CA ILE A 26 35.05 48.11 37.67
C ILE A 26 34.20 49.34 37.30
N VAL A 27 34.24 49.73 36.03
CA VAL A 27 33.54 50.93 35.52
C VAL A 27 32.76 50.57 34.29
N VAL A 28 31.57 51.21 34.14
CA VAL A 28 30.80 51.18 32.89
C VAL A 28 31.21 52.37 32.04
N VAL A 29 31.62 52.11 30.83
CA VAL A 29 32.04 53.14 29.87
C VAL A 29 31.19 53.12 28.63
N SER A 30 31.02 54.27 28.00
CA SER A 30 30.38 54.40 26.69
C SER A 30 31.38 54.94 25.66
N LYS A 31 31.27 54.44 24.42
CA LYS A 31 32.08 54.90 23.26
C LYS A 31 31.20 55.59 22.20
N ALA A 32 29.99 56.03 22.52
CA ALA A 32 29.00 56.56 21.57
C ALA A 32 29.47 57.83 20.80
N SER A 33 30.48 58.54 21.27
CA SER A 33 31.00 59.74 20.64
C SER A 33 32.47 59.65 20.21
N GLY A 34 32.98 58.41 20.02
CA GLY A 34 34.35 58.14 19.61
C GLY A 34 35.41 58.31 20.74
N LYS A 35 35.05 58.88 21.87
CA LYS A 35 35.88 58.99 23.08
C LYS A 35 35.29 58.19 24.21
N TYR A 36 36.12 57.60 25.03
CA TYR A 36 35.66 56.86 26.20
C TYR A 36 35.16 57.80 27.29
N LYS A 37 33.92 57.62 27.69
CA LYS A 37 33.30 58.36 28.80
C LYS A 37 32.86 57.33 29.85
N GLU A 38 33.39 57.48 31.10
CA GLU A 38 32.92 56.72 32.26
C GLU A 38 31.52 57.16 32.62
N ILE A 39 30.58 56.20 32.67
CA ILE A 39 29.17 56.44 32.99
C ILE A 39 28.94 56.19 34.48
N LYS A 40 29.47 55.12 35.01
CA LYS A 40 29.29 54.72 36.41
C LYS A 40 30.44 53.83 36.89
N SER A 41 30.91 54.05 38.13
CA SER A 41 31.85 53.16 38.80
C SER A 41 31.14 52.30 39.85
N PHE A 42 31.52 51.05 39.91
CA PHE A 42 30.92 50.04 40.81
C PHE A 42 31.79 49.69 41.99
N GLY A 43 33.03 50.17 42.02
CA GLY A 43 33.99 49.95 43.11
C GLY A 43 35.35 49.48 42.61
N ALA A 44 36.29 49.31 43.54
CA ALA A 44 37.62 48.80 43.29
C ALA A 44 38.02 47.81 44.41
N SER A 45 38.62 46.67 44.02
CA SER A 45 39.13 45.67 44.95
C SER A 45 40.43 45.07 44.46
N SER A 46 41.17 44.48 45.36
CA SER A 46 42.34 43.61 45.07
C SER A 46 42.01 42.14 45.11
N SER A 47 40.80 41.75 45.56
CA SER A 47 40.33 40.36 45.57
C SER A 47 39.65 40.01 44.23
N GLU A 48 40.01 38.92 43.64
CA GLU A 48 39.50 38.45 42.38
C GLU A 48 37.99 38.06 42.46
N GLU A 49 37.55 37.56 43.60
CA GLU A 49 36.17 37.24 43.89
C GLU A 49 35.30 38.50 43.96
N GLU A 50 35.76 39.55 44.66
CA GLU A 50 35.04 40.85 44.72
C GLU A 50 35.02 41.55 43.37
N ILE A 51 36.11 41.48 42.60
CA ILE A 51 36.16 42.03 41.24
C ILE A 51 35.14 41.35 40.33
N SER A 52 34.98 40.04 40.45
CA SER A 52 33.98 39.25 39.70
C SER A 52 32.56 39.66 40.09
N LEU A 53 32.30 39.80 41.39
CA LEU A 53 31.00 40.24 41.90
C LEU A 53 30.63 41.66 41.42
N LEU A 54 31.60 42.59 41.46
CA LEU A 54 31.42 43.98 40.98
C LEU A 54 31.22 44.02 39.46
N TYR A 55 31.86 43.11 38.73
CA TYR A 55 31.72 42.96 37.28
C TYR A 55 30.29 42.52 36.88
N GLU A 56 29.78 41.50 37.55
CA GLU A 56 28.39 41.08 37.33
C GLU A 56 27.35 42.13 37.73
N LYS A 57 27.56 42.83 38.85
CA LYS A 57 26.72 43.97 39.22
C LYS A 57 26.73 45.08 38.16
N ALA A 58 27.88 45.35 37.54
CA ALA A 58 28.00 46.34 36.49
C ALA A 58 27.26 45.91 35.18
N LYS A 59 27.34 44.65 34.84
CA LYS A 59 26.58 44.06 33.74
C LYS A 59 25.05 44.15 33.96
N ALA A 60 24.60 43.71 35.13
CA ALA A 60 23.19 43.75 35.50
C ALA A 60 22.65 45.21 35.46
N TRP A 61 23.48 46.19 35.88
CA TRP A 61 23.12 47.60 35.80
C TRP A 61 23.01 48.11 34.35
N ILE A 62 23.87 47.68 33.42
CA ILE A 62 23.75 48.02 32.01
C ILE A 62 22.43 47.51 31.46
N HIS A 63 22.04 46.28 31.77
CA HIS A 63 20.78 45.69 31.34
C HIS A 63 19.57 46.43 31.92
N SER A 64 19.58 46.74 33.21
CA SER A 64 18.50 47.47 33.84
C SER A 64 18.38 48.94 33.35
N PHE A 65 19.52 49.57 33.08
CA PHE A 65 19.56 50.93 32.52
C PHE A 65 19.05 50.98 31.07
N ALA A 66 19.18 49.86 30.34
CA ALA A 66 18.68 49.66 29.01
C ALA A 66 17.16 49.51 28.95
N GLY A 67 16.48 49.30 30.06
CA GLY A 67 15.04 49.00 30.10
C GLY A 67 14.72 47.66 29.42
N GLN A 68 15.74 46.81 29.18
CA GLN A 68 15.54 45.42 28.75
C GLN A 68 15.28 44.60 30.02
N GLN A 69 14.05 44.11 30.16
CA GLN A 69 13.82 42.95 31.01
C GLN A 69 14.66 41.78 30.41
N GLU A 70 15.55 41.23 31.18
CA GLU A 70 16.11 39.92 30.81
C GLU A 70 14.95 38.95 30.68
N LEU A 71 14.70 38.54 29.46
CA LEU A 71 13.96 37.31 29.26
C LEU A 71 14.88 36.18 29.68
N ASP A 72 14.67 35.70 30.87
CA ASP A 72 15.38 34.55 31.42
C ASP A 72 14.93 33.31 30.64
N PHE A 73 15.59 33.12 29.52
CA PHE A 73 15.31 31.96 28.64
C PHE A 73 15.76 30.68 29.32
N ASP A 74 16.78 30.70 30.14
CA ASP A 74 17.28 29.52 30.81
C ASP A 74 16.31 29.05 31.91
N ASP A 75 15.80 29.93 32.75
CA ASP A 75 14.82 29.57 33.80
C ASP A 75 13.44 29.22 33.21
N ARG A 76 13.02 29.84 32.09
CA ARG A 76 11.80 29.46 31.39
C ARG A 76 11.97 28.12 30.64
N CYS A 77 13.14 27.86 30.04
CA CYS A 77 13.43 26.59 29.43
C CYS A 77 13.52 25.48 30.48
N SER A 78 14.21 25.73 31.60
CA SER A 78 14.32 24.80 32.71
C SER A 78 12.96 24.49 33.33
N LYS A 79 12.13 25.49 33.61
CA LYS A 79 10.78 25.29 34.15
C LYS A 79 9.86 24.58 33.17
N LYS A 80 9.90 24.91 31.87
CA LYS A 80 9.14 24.18 30.86
C LYS A 80 9.63 22.74 30.71
N LEU A 81 10.93 22.52 30.81
CA LEU A 81 11.50 21.16 30.77
C LEU A 81 11.06 20.37 31.98
N GLU A 82 11.11 20.95 33.19
CA GLU A 82 10.64 20.30 34.43
C GLU A 82 9.13 20.04 34.38
N GLU A 83 8.30 20.99 33.90
CA GLU A 83 6.88 20.77 33.70
C GLU A 83 6.63 19.68 32.65
N THR A 84 7.37 19.69 31.54
CA THR A 84 7.26 18.66 30.51
C THR A 84 7.68 17.30 31.05
N THR A 85 8.80 17.24 31.80
CA THR A 85 9.28 16.02 32.45
C THR A 85 8.25 15.50 33.45
N ARG A 86 7.69 16.36 34.30
CA ARG A 86 6.60 15.97 35.22
C ARG A 86 5.36 15.45 34.49
N VAL A 87 4.97 16.05 33.37
CA VAL A 87 3.84 15.58 32.57
C VAL A 87 4.17 14.21 31.97
N VAL A 88 5.38 14.02 31.46
CA VAL A 88 5.82 12.73 30.89
C VAL A 88 5.95 11.65 31.99
N GLU A 89 6.53 11.99 33.15
CA GLU A 89 6.67 11.07 34.30
C GLU A 89 5.33 10.63 34.90
N ASN A 90 4.28 11.48 34.80
CA ASN A 90 2.93 11.16 35.24
C ASN A 90 2.03 10.63 34.12
N MET A 91 2.59 10.33 32.94
CA MET A 91 1.88 9.68 31.85
C MET A 91 2.05 8.17 31.96
N ASP A 92 1.03 7.47 32.46
CA ASP A 92 1.05 6.00 32.54
C ASP A 92 0.89 5.38 31.13
N SER A 93 0.02 5.96 30.28
CA SER A 93 -0.17 5.48 28.91
C SER A 93 -0.81 6.55 28.01
N VAL A 94 -0.56 6.45 26.70
CA VAL A 94 -1.28 7.22 25.67
C VAL A 94 -2.09 6.25 24.83
N LEU A 95 -3.41 6.28 24.96
CA LEU A 95 -4.31 5.38 24.21
C LEU A 95 -4.78 6.04 22.91
N ILE A 96 -4.81 5.26 21.82
CA ILE A 96 -5.30 5.69 20.50
C ILE A 96 -6.74 5.23 20.31
N ASN A 97 -7.68 5.82 21.03
CA ASN A 97 -9.08 5.40 20.97
C ASN A 97 -9.80 5.78 19.67
N GLY A 98 -9.38 6.84 18.98
CA GLY A 98 -10.07 7.30 17.77
C GLY A 98 -10.09 6.27 16.66
N THR A 99 -8.93 5.69 16.33
CA THR A 99 -8.80 4.64 15.32
C THR A 99 -9.57 3.39 15.72
N GLN A 100 -9.43 2.97 16.99
CA GLN A 100 -10.10 1.80 17.52
C GLN A 100 -11.63 1.95 17.47
N LEU A 101 -12.17 3.07 17.92
CA LEU A 101 -13.60 3.36 17.89
C LEU A 101 -14.16 3.34 16.48
N LEU A 102 -13.49 4.02 15.53
CA LEU A 102 -13.89 4.06 14.13
C LEU A 102 -13.91 2.67 13.50
N LEU A 103 -12.80 1.95 13.61
CA LEU A 103 -12.66 0.64 12.97
C LEU A 103 -13.52 -0.44 13.63
N ASN A 104 -13.77 -0.36 14.95
CA ASN A 104 -14.72 -1.24 15.65
C ASN A 104 -16.15 -1.05 15.10
N GLN A 105 -16.61 0.19 14.94
CA GLN A 105 -17.92 0.46 14.37
C GLN A 105 -18.06 -0.09 12.94
N VAL A 106 -17.02 0.05 12.12
CA VAL A 106 -17.02 -0.52 10.77
C VAL A 106 -17.04 -2.04 10.82
N TYR A 107 -16.21 -2.66 11.68
CA TYR A 107 -16.15 -4.10 11.89
C TYR A 107 -17.54 -4.68 12.29
N ASP A 108 -18.20 -4.04 13.24
CA ASP A 108 -19.52 -4.44 13.72
C ASP A 108 -20.61 -4.21 12.66
N SER A 109 -20.56 -3.12 11.91
CA SER A 109 -21.52 -2.83 10.84
C SER A 109 -21.48 -3.85 9.69
N ILE A 110 -20.36 -4.53 9.49
CA ILE A 110 -20.22 -5.64 8.56
C ILE A 110 -20.87 -6.91 9.10
N GLY A 111 -20.92 -7.06 10.43
CA GLY A 111 -21.44 -8.23 11.13
C GLY A 111 -20.36 -9.18 11.63
N PHE A 112 -19.09 -8.75 11.69
CA PHE A 112 -18.01 -9.57 12.24
C PHE A 112 -18.05 -9.71 13.77
N ASP A 113 -18.87 -8.93 14.46
CA ASP A 113 -19.24 -9.12 15.88
C ASP A 113 -19.89 -10.48 16.14
N ARG A 114 -20.45 -11.14 15.14
CA ARG A 114 -20.93 -12.53 15.19
C ARG A 114 -19.82 -13.56 15.46
N ILE A 115 -18.56 -13.18 15.28
CA ILE A 115 -17.41 -13.96 15.74
C ILE A 115 -17.01 -13.41 17.10
N PRO A 116 -17.42 -14.02 18.21
CA PRO A 116 -17.31 -13.44 19.54
C PRO A 116 -15.90 -13.63 20.12
N ASP A 117 -14.90 -13.15 19.42
CA ASP A 117 -13.48 -13.32 19.79
C ASP A 117 -12.74 -11.98 19.67
N GLU A 118 -12.47 -11.37 20.83
CA GLU A 118 -11.80 -10.08 20.91
C GLU A 118 -10.40 -10.10 20.25
N ILE A 119 -9.71 -11.24 20.28
CA ILE A 119 -8.40 -11.36 19.66
C ILE A 119 -8.50 -11.17 18.15
N LEU A 120 -9.54 -11.71 17.49
CA LEU A 120 -9.76 -11.48 16.05
C LEU A 120 -9.95 -10.00 15.77
N ARG A 121 -10.83 -9.36 16.53
CA ARG A 121 -11.12 -7.93 16.42
C ARG A 121 -9.84 -7.11 16.53
N HIS A 122 -9.04 -7.33 17.57
CA HIS A 122 -7.77 -6.63 17.76
C HIS A 122 -6.78 -6.87 16.62
N LEU A 123 -6.63 -8.12 16.15
CA LEU A 123 -5.74 -8.45 15.05
C LEU A 123 -6.17 -7.82 13.72
N VAL A 124 -7.47 -7.75 13.44
CA VAL A 124 -8.02 -7.12 12.25
C VAL A 124 -7.83 -5.61 12.29
N ILE A 125 -8.17 -4.98 13.42
CA ILE A 125 -8.04 -3.52 13.57
C ILE A 125 -6.58 -3.10 13.53
N ALA A 126 -5.70 -3.82 14.23
CA ALA A 126 -4.26 -3.57 14.16
C ALA A 126 -3.71 -3.77 12.73
N ARG A 127 -4.26 -4.72 11.96
CA ARG A 127 -3.84 -4.93 10.57
C ARG A 127 -4.26 -3.79 9.65
N VAL A 128 -5.38 -3.11 9.90
CA VAL A 128 -5.82 -1.93 9.15
C VAL A 128 -5.06 -0.68 9.58
N SER A 129 -4.86 -0.50 10.89
CA SER A 129 -4.29 0.72 11.46
C SER A 129 -2.75 0.76 11.40
N GLN A 130 -2.10 -0.33 11.76
CA GLN A 130 -0.65 -0.46 11.78
C GLN A 130 -0.22 -1.90 11.48
N PRO A 131 -0.19 -2.29 10.22
CA PRO A 131 0.18 -3.63 9.80
C PRO A 131 1.63 -3.96 10.21
N ARG A 132 1.79 -5.04 10.99
CA ARG A 132 3.10 -5.49 11.49
C ARG A 132 3.11 -7.00 11.73
N SER A 133 4.28 -7.54 12.14
CA SER A 133 4.39 -8.92 12.63
C SER A 133 3.52 -9.15 13.87
N LYS A 134 3.18 -10.40 14.19
CA LYS A 134 2.37 -10.70 15.38
C LYS A 134 3.05 -10.27 16.69
N LEU A 135 4.38 -10.36 16.75
CA LEU A 135 5.14 -9.87 17.91
C LEU A 135 4.99 -8.34 18.05
N ALA A 136 5.25 -7.59 17.00
CA ALA A 136 5.08 -6.14 17.04
C ALA A 136 3.61 -5.69 17.19
N THR A 137 2.65 -6.55 16.84
CA THR A 137 1.22 -6.30 17.12
C THR A 137 0.93 -6.41 18.62
N VAL A 138 1.55 -7.35 19.34
CA VAL A 138 1.45 -7.43 20.82
C VAL A 138 1.88 -6.12 21.47
N ASP A 139 3.06 -5.63 21.09
CA ASP A 139 3.59 -4.36 21.62
C ASP A 139 2.68 -3.17 21.27
N TYR A 140 2.12 -3.16 20.06
CA TYR A 140 1.19 -2.13 19.63
C TYR A 140 -0.11 -2.15 20.45
N LEU A 141 -0.71 -3.32 20.67
CA LEU A 141 -1.93 -3.48 21.45
C LEU A 141 -1.72 -3.07 22.90
N LYS A 142 -0.61 -3.47 23.50
CA LYS A 142 -0.25 -3.08 24.86
C LYS A 142 -0.03 -1.58 25.00
N SER A 143 0.73 -0.97 24.08
CA SER A 143 1.12 0.43 24.18
C SER A 143 -0.01 1.41 23.87
N TYR A 144 -0.93 1.06 22.99
CA TYR A 144 -1.92 2.00 22.45
C TYR A 144 -3.38 1.63 22.75
N TYR A 145 -3.68 0.37 23.07
CA TYR A 145 -5.02 -0.10 23.34
C TYR A 145 -5.23 -0.57 24.76
N ASP A 146 -4.17 -0.60 25.58
CA ASP A 146 -4.16 -1.13 26.95
C ASP A 146 -4.55 -2.62 27.00
N GLU A 147 -4.20 -3.36 25.94
CA GLU A 147 -4.52 -4.77 25.80
C GLU A 147 -3.26 -5.61 26.00
N ASP A 148 -3.17 -6.28 27.14
CA ASP A 148 -2.06 -7.18 27.46
C ASP A 148 -2.34 -8.61 26.95
N ILE A 149 -2.03 -8.81 25.67
CA ILE A 149 -2.26 -10.08 24.98
C ILE A 149 -0.90 -10.75 24.74
N ASP A 150 -0.71 -11.95 25.31
CA ASP A 150 0.48 -12.76 25.08
C ASP A 150 0.54 -13.32 23.65
N LEU A 151 1.73 -13.36 23.05
CA LEU A 151 1.96 -13.87 21.70
C LEU A 151 1.46 -15.31 21.51
N ASN A 152 1.65 -16.18 22.52
CA ASN A 152 1.16 -17.56 22.47
C ASN A 152 -0.38 -17.62 22.46
N ARG A 153 -1.05 -16.65 23.09
CA ARG A 153 -2.51 -16.53 23.04
C ARG A 153 -2.97 -16.18 21.62
N ILE A 154 -2.24 -15.32 20.91
CA ILE A 154 -2.48 -15.00 19.49
C ILE A 154 -2.31 -16.27 18.64
N TYR A 155 -1.23 -17.02 18.82
CA TYR A 155 -1.03 -18.25 18.03
C TYR A 155 -2.07 -19.33 18.32
N ARG A 156 -2.47 -19.52 19.55
CA ARG A 156 -3.58 -20.42 19.90
C ARG A 156 -4.90 -19.96 19.28
N TYR A 157 -5.12 -18.66 19.25
CA TYR A 157 -6.29 -18.12 18.58
C TYR A 157 -6.23 -18.35 17.06
N MET A 158 -5.09 -18.16 16.42
CA MET A 158 -4.94 -18.44 14.98
C MET A 158 -5.25 -19.90 14.65
N ASP A 159 -4.82 -20.84 15.50
CA ASP A 159 -5.16 -22.25 15.35
C ASP A 159 -6.69 -22.50 15.53
N LYS A 160 -7.36 -21.77 16.45
CA LYS A 160 -8.82 -21.79 16.61
C LYS A 160 -9.54 -21.20 15.40
N LEU A 161 -9.09 -20.04 14.90
CA LEU A 161 -9.65 -19.38 13.73
C LEU A 161 -9.65 -20.32 12.52
N TYR A 162 -8.51 -20.99 12.26
CA TYR A 162 -8.39 -21.97 11.21
C TYR A 162 -9.42 -23.09 11.33
N ASN A 163 -9.54 -23.69 12.50
CA ASN A 163 -10.39 -24.85 12.71
C ASN A 163 -11.90 -24.57 12.70
N THR A 164 -12.34 -23.33 13.06
CA THR A 164 -13.74 -23.12 13.41
C THR A 164 -14.39 -21.85 12.87
N GLN A 165 -13.63 -20.85 12.37
CA GLN A 165 -14.21 -19.51 12.15
C GLN A 165 -13.92 -18.93 10.74
N MET A 166 -13.01 -19.51 9.96
CA MET A 166 -12.65 -19.00 8.65
C MET A 166 -13.82 -19.00 7.66
N GLU A 167 -14.63 -20.04 7.69
CA GLU A 167 -15.82 -20.15 6.84
C GLU A 167 -16.86 -19.10 7.21
N LEU A 168 -17.14 -18.94 8.51
CA LEU A 168 -18.06 -17.92 9.01
C LEU A 168 -17.60 -16.50 8.61
N ALA A 169 -16.29 -16.23 8.65
CA ALA A 169 -15.75 -14.94 8.23
C ALA A 169 -16.03 -14.64 6.74
N GLN A 170 -15.87 -15.62 5.87
CA GLN A 170 -16.20 -15.49 4.45
C GLN A 170 -17.72 -15.36 4.25
N GLN A 171 -18.52 -16.12 4.98
CA GLN A 171 -19.99 -16.04 4.96
C GLN A 171 -20.47 -14.63 5.32
N ILE A 172 -19.98 -14.05 6.41
CA ILE A 172 -20.30 -12.68 6.82
C ILE A 172 -19.94 -11.69 5.71
N SER A 173 -18.76 -11.84 5.10
CA SER A 173 -18.34 -10.97 4.00
C SER A 173 -19.29 -11.03 2.80
N VAL A 174 -19.74 -12.22 2.43
CA VAL A 174 -20.70 -12.42 1.32
C VAL A 174 -22.07 -11.85 1.67
N GLU A 175 -22.59 -12.14 2.86
CA GLU A 175 -23.90 -11.64 3.34
C GLU A 175 -23.93 -10.10 3.36
N HIS A 176 -22.91 -9.47 3.93
CA HIS A 176 -22.79 -8.02 3.93
C HIS A 176 -22.71 -7.45 2.50
N THR A 177 -21.93 -8.09 1.61
CA THR A 177 -21.83 -7.65 0.21
C THR A 177 -23.18 -7.76 -0.49
N ARG A 178 -23.92 -8.86 -0.30
CA ARG A 178 -25.30 -9.01 -0.82
C ARG A 178 -26.21 -7.88 -0.34
N LYS A 179 -26.14 -7.54 0.95
CA LYS A 179 -26.95 -6.45 1.51
C LYS A 179 -26.66 -5.11 0.84
N ILE A 180 -25.37 -4.80 0.56
CA ILE A 180 -24.97 -3.57 -0.14
C ILE A 180 -25.54 -3.53 -1.56
N PHE A 181 -25.54 -4.67 -2.29
CA PHE A 181 -25.99 -4.78 -3.67
C PHE A 181 -27.46 -5.19 -3.84
N GLY A 182 -28.29 -4.96 -2.81
CA GLY A 182 -29.74 -5.22 -2.92
C GLY A 182 -30.11 -6.70 -3.02
N GLY A 183 -29.30 -7.58 -2.47
CA GLY A 183 -29.59 -9.02 -2.31
C GLY A 183 -28.93 -9.93 -3.36
N LYS A 184 -28.33 -9.39 -4.42
CA LYS A 184 -27.71 -10.18 -5.51
C LYS A 184 -26.28 -9.75 -5.76
N ILE A 185 -25.41 -10.70 -6.07
CA ILE A 185 -24.05 -10.46 -6.58
C ILE A 185 -24.07 -10.93 -8.03
N GLY A 186 -24.21 -9.97 -8.97
CA GLY A 186 -24.34 -10.27 -10.39
C GLY A 186 -23.00 -10.41 -11.12
N LEU A 187 -21.93 -9.85 -10.55
CA LEU A 187 -20.62 -9.83 -11.20
C LEU A 187 -19.54 -10.11 -10.17
N MET A 188 -18.64 -11.01 -10.53
CA MET A 188 -17.48 -11.38 -9.70
C MET A 188 -16.20 -11.32 -10.52
N PHE A 189 -15.18 -10.72 -9.95
CA PHE A 189 -13.84 -10.67 -10.52
C PHE A 189 -12.95 -11.68 -9.82
N TYR A 190 -12.25 -12.47 -10.60
CA TYR A 190 -11.27 -13.42 -10.12
C TYR A 190 -9.87 -13.07 -10.60
N ASP A 191 -8.91 -13.07 -9.69
CA ASP A 191 -7.50 -12.95 -10.00
C ASP A 191 -6.65 -13.73 -9.00
N VAL A 192 -5.42 -14.03 -9.39
CA VAL A 192 -4.44 -14.78 -8.59
C VAL A 192 -3.18 -13.97 -8.36
N THR A 193 -2.59 -14.22 -7.21
CA THR A 193 -1.28 -13.66 -6.89
C THR A 193 -0.43 -14.66 -6.12
N THR A 194 0.89 -14.48 -6.18
CA THR A 194 1.84 -15.24 -5.37
C THR A 194 2.21 -14.48 -4.11
N LEU A 195 2.31 -15.21 -3.00
CA LEU A 195 2.83 -14.73 -1.73
C LEU A 195 4.07 -15.54 -1.39
N TYR A 196 5.20 -14.87 -1.26
CA TYR A 196 6.48 -15.51 -1.00
C TYR A 196 6.80 -15.53 0.50
N PHE A 197 7.66 -16.46 0.87
CA PHE A 197 8.25 -16.60 2.19
C PHE A 197 9.73 -16.27 2.11
N GLU A 198 10.26 -15.69 3.15
CA GLU A 198 11.72 -15.46 3.25
C GLU A 198 12.43 -16.74 3.72
N THR A 199 12.16 -17.85 3.03
CA THR A 199 12.75 -19.17 3.28
C THR A 199 12.73 -20.01 2.02
N SER A 200 13.68 -20.92 1.90
CA SER A 200 13.71 -21.96 0.86
C SER A 200 13.07 -23.28 1.30
N GLN A 201 12.57 -23.37 2.56
CA GLN A 201 11.91 -24.59 3.03
C GLN A 201 10.60 -24.82 2.30
N THR A 202 10.37 -26.05 1.86
CA THR A 202 9.18 -26.49 1.14
C THR A 202 8.33 -27.42 1.99
N ASP A 203 7.03 -27.46 1.70
CA ASP A 203 6.06 -28.40 2.24
C ASP A 203 4.93 -28.62 1.22
N VAL A 204 3.82 -29.25 1.63
CA VAL A 204 2.67 -29.52 0.74
C VAL A 204 2.08 -28.25 0.13
N LEU A 205 2.10 -27.14 0.84
CA LEU A 205 1.54 -25.86 0.39
C LEU A 205 2.61 -24.93 -0.20
N ARG A 206 3.81 -24.91 0.41
CA ARG A 206 4.89 -23.99 0.05
C ARG A 206 5.87 -24.67 -0.90
N GLU A 207 5.93 -24.22 -2.13
CA GLU A 207 6.89 -24.66 -3.13
C GLU A 207 7.41 -23.47 -3.94
N PRO A 208 8.64 -23.56 -4.48
CA PRO A 208 9.13 -22.61 -5.48
C PRO A 208 8.27 -22.68 -6.74
N GLY A 209 8.01 -21.54 -7.36
CA GLY A 209 7.17 -21.48 -8.55
C GLY A 209 7.42 -20.25 -9.39
N PHE A 210 6.53 -19.99 -10.33
CA PHE A 210 6.60 -18.78 -11.13
C PHE A 210 6.29 -17.55 -10.28
N SER A 211 7.28 -16.71 -10.09
CA SER A 211 7.13 -15.46 -9.32
C SER A 211 7.12 -14.24 -10.25
N LYS A 212 6.04 -13.46 -10.19
CA LYS A 212 5.95 -12.16 -10.89
C LYS A 212 6.95 -11.12 -10.33
N ASP A 213 7.39 -11.32 -9.08
CA ASP A 213 8.36 -10.45 -8.38
C ASP A 213 9.83 -10.88 -8.59
N GLY A 214 10.08 -11.92 -9.41
CA GLY A 214 11.43 -12.43 -9.72
C GLY A 214 12.06 -13.31 -8.63
N LYS A 215 11.34 -13.64 -7.57
CA LYS A 215 11.79 -14.46 -6.45
C LYS A 215 11.50 -15.95 -6.74
N THR A 216 12.27 -16.53 -7.65
CA THR A 216 12.05 -17.91 -8.13
C THR A 216 12.68 -18.98 -7.26
N ALA A 217 13.61 -18.63 -6.39
CA ALA A 217 14.28 -19.56 -5.46
C ALA A 217 13.59 -19.65 -4.09
N GLU A 218 12.72 -18.70 -3.78
CA GLU A 218 12.00 -18.64 -2.52
C GLU A 218 10.70 -19.45 -2.61
N SER A 219 10.33 -20.11 -1.50
CA SER A 219 9.04 -20.78 -1.39
C SER A 219 7.91 -19.78 -1.46
N GLN A 220 6.83 -20.12 -2.12
CA GLN A 220 5.65 -19.29 -2.29
C GLN A 220 4.37 -20.11 -2.16
N ILE A 221 3.26 -19.43 -2.04
CA ILE A 221 1.90 -19.97 -2.20
C ILE A 221 1.17 -19.16 -3.26
N VAL A 222 0.16 -19.76 -3.86
CA VAL A 222 -0.73 -19.08 -4.81
C VAL A 222 -2.04 -18.75 -4.09
N LEU A 223 -2.41 -17.47 -4.08
CA LEU A 223 -3.66 -16.96 -3.51
C LEU A 223 -4.62 -16.62 -4.65
N GLY A 224 -5.76 -17.30 -4.72
CA GLY A 224 -6.91 -16.90 -5.53
C GLY A 224 -7.86 -16.02 -4.72
N LEU A 225 -8.32 -14.92 -5.31
CA LEU A 225 -9.25 -13.99 -4.68
C LEU A 225 -10.45 -13.71 -5.58
N LEU A 226 -11.65 -13.86 -5.00
CA LEU A 226 -12.93 -13.44 -5.58
C LEU A 226 -13.38 -12.13 -4.94
N VAL A 227 -13.72 -11.14 -5.78
CA VAL A 227 -14.29 -9.87 -5.33
C VAL A 227 -15.54 -9.52 -6.14
N SER A 228 -16.46 -8.76 -5.55
CA SER A 228 -17.62 -8.22 -6.25
C SER A 228 -17.26 -7.02 -7.14
N GLU A 229 -18.19 -6.53 -7.94
CA GLU A 229 -18.02 -5.32 -8.76
C GLU A 229 -17.59 -4.08 -7.96
N GLY A 230 -18.00 -3.97 -6.71
CA GLY A 230 -17.55 -2.92 -5.80
C GLY A 230 -16.16 -3.16 -5.18
N GLY A 231 -15.51 -4.28 -5.47
CA GLY A 231 -14.21 -4.65 -4.88
C GLY A 231 -14.29 -5.23 -3.48
N TYR A 232 -15.47 -5.64 -3.02
CA TYR A 232 -15.60 -6.33 -1.75
C TYR A 232 -15.09 -7.76 -1.86
N PRO A 233 -14.22 -8.22 -0.95
CA PRO A 233 -13.76 -9.59 -0.97
C PRO A 233 -14.92 -10.53 -0.64
N LEU A 234 -15.10 -11.55 -1.45
CA LEU A 234 -16.16 -12.55 -1.30
C LEU A 234 -15.61 -13.84 -0.72
N SER A 235 -14.56 -14.34 -1.32
CA SER A 235 -13.89 -15.57 -0.91
C SER A 235 -12.44 -15.59 -1.37
N TYR A 236 -11.64 -16.45 -0.78
CA TYR A 236 -10.27 -16.73 -1.18
C TYR A 236 -9.97 -18.21 -1.05
N SER A 237 -8.98 -18.68 -1.82
CA SER A 237 -8.43 -20.04 -1.68
C SER A 237 -6.91 -19.99 -1.82
N LEU A 238 -6.23 -20.88 -1.10
CA LEU A 238 -4.79 -21.07 -1.19
C LEU A 238 -4.48 -22.32 -1.99
N PHE A 239 -3.48 -22.22 -2.83
CA PHE A 239 -2.99 -23.30 -3.67
C PHE A 239 -1.49 -23.44 -3.50
N ASN A 240 -0.98 -24.64 -3.81
CA ASN A 240 0.45 -24.91 -3.79
C ASN A 240 1.23 -23.89 -4.63
N GLY A 241 2.40 -23.50 -4.17
CA GLY A 241 3.23 -22.46 -4.78
C GLY A 241 3.69 -22.75 -6.20
N SER A 242 3.78 -24.02 -6.59
CA SER A 242 4.10 -24.47 -7.96
C SER A 242 2.87 -24.57 -8.87
N GLN A 243 1.66 -24.44 -8.31
CA GLN A 243 0.39 -24.54 -9.03
C GLN A 243 0.32 -23.55 -10.19
N TYR A 244 0.03 -24.05 -11.39
CA TYR A 244 -0.23 -23.18 -12.53
C TYR A 244 -1.53 -22.36 -12.31
N GLU A 245 -1.43 -21.03 -12.41
CA GLU A 245 -2.54 -20.12 -12.14
C GLU A 245 -3.83 -20.49 -12.91
N GLY A 246 -3.71 -21.04 -14.10
CA GLY A 246 -4.83 -21.47 -14.92
C GLY A 246 -5.68 -22.60 -14.33
N PHE A 247 -5.21 -23.34 -13.35
CA PHE A 247 -5.95 -24.45 -12.72
C PHE A 247 -6.63 -24.04 -11.40
N THR A 248 -6.53 -22.79 -10.99
CA THR A 248 -7.04 -22.31 -9.70
C THR A 248 -8.48 -21.80 -9.77
N MET A 249 -8.91 -21.33 -10.95
CA MET A 249 -10.18 -20.63 -11.11
C MET A 249 -11.41 -21.52 -10.88
N ILE A 250 -11.46 -22.69 -11.53
CA ILE A 250 -12.62 -23.58 -11.45
C ILE A 250 -12.83 -24.11 -10.04
N PRO A 251 -11.83 -24.68 -9.35
CA PRO A 251 -11.99 -25.14 -7.97
C PRO A 251 -12.49 -24.05 -7.04
N MET A 252 -12.02 -22.82 -7.25
CA MET A 252 -12.44 -21.65 -6.44
C MET A 252 -13.90 -21.28 -6.65
N ILE A 253 -14.36 -21.29 -7.92
CA ILE A 253 -15.75 -20.94 -8.25
C ILE A 253 -16.71 -22.03 -7.77
N ASP A 254 -16.35 -23.29 -7.94
CA ASP A 254 -17.16 -24.45 -7.52
C ASP A 254 -17.31 -24.48 -5.99
N ASP A 255 -16.20 -24.31 -5.25
CA ASP A 255 -16.22 -24.19 -3.79
C ASP A 255 -17.10 -23.03 -3.34
N PHE A 256 -16.94 -21.87 -3.97
CA PHE A 256 -17.74 -20.68 -3.66
C PHE A 256 -19.25 -20.92 -3.89
N LYS A 257 -19.62 -21.53 -5.03
CA LYS A 257 -21.00 -21.85 -5.36
C LYS A 257 -21.61 -22.83 -4.36
N GLN A 258 -20.88 -23.88 -3.98
CA GLN A 258 -21.32 -24.87 -3.01
C GLN A 258 -21.59 -24.26 -1.63
N ARG A 259 -20.66 -23.44 -1.15
CA ARG A 259 -20.75 -22.84 0.20
C ARG A 259 -21.81 -21.76 0.34
N PHE A 260 -22.05 -20.96 -0.70
CA PHE A 260 -22.84 -19.74 -0.55
C PHE A 260 -24.21 -19.74 -1.25
N THR A 261 -24.65 -20.86 -1.80
CA THR A 261 -25.97 -21.06 -2.44
C THR A 261 -26.33 -19.88 -3.36
N LEU A 262 -25.42 -19.52 -4.23
CA LEU A 262 -25.64 -18.47 -5.20
C LEU A 262 -26.48 -19.03 -6.34
N GLY A 263 -27.55 -18.30 -6.72
CA GLY A 263 -28.27 -18.58 -7.96
C GLY A 263 -27.29 -18.60 -9.15
N ALA A 264 -27.66 -19.29 -10.24
CA ALA A 264 -26.84 -19.44 -11.43
C ALA A 264 -26.56 -18.13 -12.21
N ASP A 265 -27.04 -16.99 -11.73
CA ASP A 265 -27.11 -15.72 -12.48
C ASP A 265 -25.92 -14.77 -12.26
N PHE A 266 -24.76 -15.29 -11.83
CA PHE A 266 -23.57 -14.44 -11.76
C PHE A 266 -22.64 -14.61 -12.96
N VAL A 267 -21.94 -13.55 -13.31
CA VAL A 267 -20.92 -13.53 -14.36
C VAL A 267 -19.53 -13.50 -13.73
N VAL A 268 -18.67 -14.43 -14.12
CA VAL A 268 -17.26 -14.44 -13.70
C VAL A 268 -16.42 -13.68 -14.71
N VAL A 269 -15.61 -12.76 -14.23
CA VAL A 269 -14.68 -11.99 -15.05
C VAL A 269 -13.25 -12.31 -14.63
N ALA A 270 -12.42 -12.72 -15.59
CA ALA A 270 -11.02 -13.02 -15.33
C ALA A 270 -10.09 -12.62 -16.49
N ASP A 271 -8.79 -12.46 -16.19
CA ASP A 271 -7.81 -12.05 -17.20
C ASP A 271 -7.43 -13.20 -18.14
N SER A 272 -6.87 -12.82 -19.27
CA SER A 272 -6.36 -13.72 -20.30
C SER A 272 -5.25 -14.67 -19.81
N GLY A 273 -4.57 -14.34 -18.71
CA GLY A 273 -3.59 -15.20 -18.05
C GLY A 273 -4.20 -16.51 -17.55
N LEU A 274 -5.43 -16.42 -17.02
CA LEU A 274 -6.20 -17.54 -16.47
C LEU A 274 -6.99 -18.32 -17.53
N MET A 275 -7.05 -17.79 -18.76
CA MET A 275 -7.75 -18.44 -19.87
C MET A 275 -6.91 -19.55 -20.48
N ASN A 276 -7.41 -20.77 -20.43
CA ASN A 276 -7.00 -21.88 -21.27
C ASN A 276 -8.26 -22.61 -21.83
N LYS A 277 -8.09 -23.42 -22.86
CA LYS A 277 -9.22 -24.11 -23.49
C LYS A 277 -10.01 -25.00 -22.54
N ASN A 278 -9.30 -25.66 -21.60
CA ASN A 278 -9.94 -26.53 -20.61
C ASN A 278 -10.77 -25.74 -19.60
N ASN A 279 -10.29 -24.59 -19.13
CA ASN A 279 -11.06 -23.72 -18.22
C ASN A 279 -12.35 -23.22 -18.88
N VAL A 280 -12.28 -22.83 -20.15
CA VAL A 280 -13.46 -22.37 -20.88
C VAL A 280 -14.46 -23.50 -21.03
N ALA A 281 -14.02 -24.71 -21.41
CA ALA A 281 -14.89 -25.87 -21.50
C ALA A 281 -15.54 -26.19 -20.15
N LEU A 282 -14.78 -26.24 -19.06
CA LEU A 282 -15.30 -26.50 -17.71
C LEU A 282 -16.31 -25.44 -17.25
N LEU A 283 -16.06 -24.14 -17.54
CA LEU A 283 -17.04 -23.09 -17.24
C LEU A 283 -18.35 -23.29 -18.01
N GLN A 284 -18.27 -23.73 -19.27
CA GLN A 284 -19.46 -24.03 -20.10
C GLN A 284 -20.21 -25.25 -19.60
N GLU A 285 -19.51 -26.35 -19.32
CA GLU A 285 -20.08 -27.59 -18.79
C GLU A 285 -20.78 -27.36 -17.43
N ALA A 286 -20.17 -26.53 -16.57
CA ALA A 286 -20.74 -26.13 -15.29
C ALA A 286 -21.88 -25.09 -15.41
N GLY A 287 -22.17 -24.60 -16.61
CA GLY A 287 -23.22 -23.60 -16.88
C GLY A 287 -22.92 -22.20 -16.37
N TYR A 288 -21.66 -21.86 -16.12
CA TYR A 288 -21.26 -20.54 -15.66
C TYR A 288 -21.28 -19.50 -16.79
N LYS A 289 -21.77 -18.31 -16.49
CA LYS A 289 -21.62 -17.13 -17.36
C LYS A 289 -20.25 -16.49 -17.10
N TYR A 290 -19.55 -16.10 -18.16
CA TYR A 290 -18.22 -15.54 -18.04
C TYR A 290 -17.89 -14.46 -19.05
N ILE A 291 -16.90 -13.63 -18.69
CA ILE A 291 -16.22 -12.67 -19.56
C ILE A 291 -14.71 -12.85 -19.31
N LEU A 292 -14.00 -13.32 -20.31
CA LEU A 292 -12.56 -13.61 -20.21
C LEU A 292 -11.77 -12.82 -21.25
N GLY A 293 -10.55 -12.42 -20.91
CA GLY A 293 -9.62 -11.83 -21.87
C GLY A 293 -9.21 -12.83 -22.93
N ALA A 294 -9.35 -12.50 -24.22
CA ALA A 294 -8.95 -13.38 -25.32
C ALA A 294 -7.50 -13.16 -25.74
N ARG A 295 -6.79 -14.28 -26.00
CA ARG A 295 -5.44 -14.25 -26.59
C ARG A 295 -5.55 -14.25 -28.11
N ILE A 296 -6.02 -13.12 -28.68
CA ILE A 296 -6.36 -12.98 -30.11
C ILE A 296 -5.22 -13.36 -31.07
N LYS A 297 -3.96 -13.19 -30.65
CA LYS A 297 -2.79 -13.61 -31.44
C LYS A 297 -2.62 -15.13 -31.52
N ASN A 298 -3.33 -15.89 -30.68
CA ASN A 298 -3.27 -17.37 -30.62
C ASN A 298 -4.51 -18.03 -31.28
N GLU A 299 -5.41 -17.25 -31.86
CA GLU A 299 -6.59 -17.75 -32.57
C GLU A 299 -6.22 -18.51 -33.86
N GLY A 300 -7.17 -19.24 -34.41
CA GLY A 300 -7.00 -19.93 -35.71
C GLY A 300 -6.77 -18.93 -36.87
N ALA A 301 -6.23 -19.44 -37.96
CA ALA A 301 -5.84 -18.60 -39.10
C ALA A 301 -6.99 -17.74 -39.65
N SER A 302 -8.19 -18.33 -39.81
CA SER A 302 -9.40 -17.64 -40.32
C SER A 302 -9.83 -16.50 -39.39
N VAL A 303 -9.83 -16.74 -38.07
CA VAL A 303 -10.20 -15.74 -37.07
C VAL A 303 -9.15 -14.62 -37.03
N LYS A 304 -7.86 -14.96 -37.14
CA LYS A 304 -6.80 -13.94 -37.24
C LYS A 304 -6.96 -13.04 -38.47
N GLN A 305 -7.24 -13.63 -39.63
CA GLN A 305 -7.52 -12.87 -40.85
C GLN A 305 -8.69 -11.93 -40.64
N TRP A 306 -9.83 -12.43 -40.11
CA TRP A 306 -10.96 -11.61 -39.77
C TRP A 306 -10.58 -10.45 -38.83
N ILE A 307 -9.86 -10.71 -37.73
CA ILE A 307 -9.45 -9.67 -36.78
C ILE A 307 -8.59 -8.59 -37.47
N LEU A 308 -7.66 -9.00 -38.34
CA LEU A 308 -6.75 -8.08 -39.03
C LEU A 308 -7.45 -7.32 -40.18
N SER A 309 -8.60 -7.79 -40.69
CA SER A 309 -9.40 -7.09 -41.68
C SER A 309 -10.34 -6.02 -41.07
N LEU A 310 -10.50 -5.99 -39.75
CA LEU A 310 -11.36 -5.03 -39.07
C LEU A 310 -10.87 -3.59 -39.22
N GLU A 311 -11.80 -2.67 -39.41
CA GLU A 311 -11.50 -1.24 -39.42
C GLU A 311 -11.02 -0.78 -38.04
N LYS A 312 -9.87 -0.12 -38.01
CA LYS A 312 -9.25 0.38 -36.78
C LYS A 312 -9.74 1.79 -36.45
N LYS A 313 -10.99 1.90 -36.05
CA LYS A 313 -11.58 3.14 -35.55
C LYS A 313 -11.65 3.16 -34.05
N ASP A 314 -11.25 4.27 -33.41
CA ASP A 314 -11.23 4.38 -31.94
C ASP A 314 -12.58 4.12 -31.29
N LYS A 315 -12.58 3.36 -30.22
CA LYS A 315 -13.76 2.96 -29.44
C LYS A 315 -14.79 2.10 -30.22
N THR A 316 -14.40 1.45 -31.30
CA THR A 316 -15.28 0.48 -31.99
C THR A 316 -15.05 -0.91 -31.43
N SER A 317 -16.07 -1.74 -31.51
CA SER A 317 -16.05 -3.15 -31.21
C SER A 317 -16.73 -3.98 -32.29
N TYR A 318 -16.23 -5.17 -32.51
CA TYR A 318 -16.68 -6.13 -33.51
C TYR A 318 -16.92 -7.47 -32.83
N GLU A 319 -17.91 -8.21 -33.33
CA GLU A 319 -18.31 -9.48 -32.74
C GLU A 319 -18.18 -10.62 -33.75
N HIS A 320 -17.64 -11.72 -33.30
CA HIS A 320 -17.55 -12.98 -34.03
C HIS A 320 -18.18 -14.11 -33.23
N LYS A 321 -19.28 -14.66 -33.71
CA LYS A 321 -19.96 -15.80 -33.08
C LYS A 321 -19.22 -17.09 -33.38
N ARG A 322 -19.03 -17.95 -32.36
CA ARG A 322 -18.43 -19.26 -32.48
C ARG A 322 -19.47 -20.37 -32.46
N GLN A 323 -19.14 -21.53 -33.00
CA GLN A 323 -20.04 -22.68 -33.08
C GLN A 323 -20.53 -23.21 -31.73
N ASN A 324 -19.74 -23.03 -30.67
CA ASN A 324 -20.06 -23.46 -29.30
C ASN A 324 -20.94 -22.45 -28.52
N GLY A 325 -21.51 -21.45 -29.17
CA GLY A 325 -22.34 -20.41 -28.53
C GLY A 325 -21.54 -19.27 -27.88
N GLU A 326 -20.20 -19.33 -27.89
CA GLU A 326 -19.37 -18.23 -27.46
C GLU A 326 -19.35 -17.08 -28.46
N ARG A 327 -19.06 -15.92 -27.95
CA ARG A 327 -18.82 -14.71 -28.75
C ARG A 327 -17.40 -14.21 -28.48
N LEU A 328 -16.66 -13.98 -29.55
CA LEU A 328 -15.40 -13.24 -29.50
C LEU A 328 -15.69 -11.79 -29.84
N ILE A 329 -15.46 -10.92 -28.88
CA ILE A 329 -15.58 -9.47 -29.06
C ILE A 329 -14.18 -8.90 -29.21
N VAL A 330 -13.94 -8.13 -30.27
CA VAL A 330 -12.65 -7.46 -30.52
C VAL A 330 -12.87 -5.97 -30.52
N SER A 331 -12.16 -5.25 -29.65
CA SER A 331 -12.20 -3.79 -29.59
C SER A 331 -10.90 -3.17 -30.09
N TYR A 332 -10.99 -1.95 -30.61
CA TYR A 332 -9.83 -1.15 -30.97
C TYR A 332 -9.78 0.13 -30.13
N SER A 333 -8.56 0.49 -29.69
CA SER A 333 -8.30 1.74 -28.97
C SER A 333 -7.02 2.40 -29.48
N GLU A 334 -7.14 3.62 -29.97
CA GLU A 334 -6.00 4.41 -30.43
C GLU A 334 -4.99 4.72 -29.32
N LYS A 335 -5.50 5.02 -28.11
CA LYS A 335 -4.65 5.23 -26.91
C LYS A 335 -3.79 4.01 -26.62
N ARG A 336 -4.39 2.81 -26.73
CA ARG A 336 -3.71 1.53 -26.56
C ARG A 336 -2.68 1.31 -27.65
N ALA A 337 -3.04 1.54 -28.92
CA ALA A 337 -2.14 1.41 -30.06
C ALA A 337 -0.90 2.29 -29.90
N LYS A 338 -1.07 3.57 -29.56
CA LYS A 338 0.04 4.49 -29.27
C LYS A 338 0.96 3.98 -28.14
N LYS A 339 0.37 3.47 -27.06
CA LYS A 339 1.13 2.92 -25.92
C LYS A 339 1.93 1.66 -26.32
N GLU A 340 1.31 0.75 -27.08
CA GLU A 340 1.95 -0.50 -27.52
C GLU A 340 3.08 -0.19 -28.51
N ALA A 341 2.87 0.69 -29.47
CA ALA A 341 3.90 1.17 -30.40
C ALA A 341 5.09 1.83 -29.66
N TYR A 342 4.80 2.73 -28.72
CA TYR A 342 5.83 3.38 -27.90
C TYR A 342 6.68 2.36 -27.12
N ASN A 343 6.01 1.41 -26.44
CA ASN A 343 6.71 0.39 -25.66
C ASN A 343 7.56 -0.52 -26.55
N ARG A 344 7.03 -0.93 -27.71
CA ARG A 344 7.74 -1.74 -28.70
C ARG A 344 8.98 -1.00 -29.20
N ASN A 345 8.85 0.26 -29.64
CA ASN A 345 9.97 1.06 -30.13
C ASN A 345 11.05 1.22 -29.06
N ARG A 346 10.69 1.46 -27.79
CA ARG A 346 11.63 1.50 -26.67
C ARG A 346 12.33 0.15 -26.45
N GLY A 347 11.60 -0.95 -26.57
CA GLY A 347 12.14 -2.30 -26.45
C GLY A 347 13.11 -2.63 -27.60
N ILE A 348 12.73 -2.31 -28.84
CA ILE A 348 13.59 -2.49 -30.02
C ILE A 348 14.86 -1.64 -29.93
N ALA A 349 14.76 -0.40 -29.46
CA ALA A 349 15.94 0.47 -29.27
C ALA A 349 16.94 -0.16 -28.28
N ARG A 350 16.46 -0.79 -27.20
CA ARG A 350 17.31 -1.54 -26.26
C ARG A 350 17.95 -2.76 -26.92
N LEU A 351 17.17 -3.54 -27.70
CA LEU A 351 17.70 -4.68 -28.45
C LEU A 351 18.77 -4.24 -29.46
N ARG A 352 18.52 -3.17 -30.23
CA ARG A 352 19.49 -2.63 -31.19
C ARG A 352 20.80 -2.18 -30.50
N LYS A 353 20.67 -1.57 -29.30
CA LYS A 353 21.85 -1.20 -28.50
C LYS A 353 22.62 -2.44 -28.03
N ALA A 354 21.96 -3.44 -27.51
CA ALA A 354 22.55 -4.71 -27.06
C ALA A 354 23.17 -5.49 -28.23
N TYR A 355 22.57 -5.45 -29.42
CA TYR A 355 23.10 -6.05 -30.64
C TYR A 355 24.43 -5.37 -31.06
N LYS A 356 24.45 -4.03 -31.14
CA LYS A 356 25.64 -3.26 -31.48
C LYS A 356 26.82 -3.45 -30.52
N SER A 357 26.53 -3.73 -29.24
CA SER A 357 27.54 -3.98 -28.20
C SER A 357 27.96 -5.46 -28.10
N GLY A 358 27.50 -6.34 -28.99
CA GLY A 358 27.85 -7.75 -29.00
C GLY A 358 27.31 -8.59 -27.82
N HIS A 359 26.39 -8.04 -27.04
CA HIS A 359 25.85 -8.70 -25.83
C HIS A 359 24.69 -9.68 -26.10
N ILE A 360 24.26 -9.84 -27.36
CA ILE A 360 23.18 -10.76 -27.70
C ILE A 360 23.76 -12.12 -28.05
N THR A 361 23.36 -13.13 -27.29
CA THR A 361 23.74 -14.53 -27.51
C THR A 361 22.60 -15.34 -28.15
N LYS A 362 22.93 -16.47 -28.78
CA LYS A 362 21.94 -17.41 -29.36
C LYS A 362 20.88 -17.87 -28.34
N GLN A 363 21.26 -18.01 -27.08
CA GLN A 363 20.35 -18.40 -26.00
C GLN A 363 19.23 -17.36 -25.72
N GLN A 364 19.45 -16.11 -26.12
CA GLN A 364 18.46 -15.03 -25.98
C GLN A 364 17.41 -15.04 -27.10
N VAL A 365 17.59 -15.81 -28.15
CA VAL A 365 16.59 -15.95 -29.21
C VAL A 365 15.46 -16.85 -28.69
N ASN A 366 14.41 -16.23 -28.19
CA ASN A 366 13.23 -16.89 -27.63
C ASN A 366 11.97 -16.08 -27.89
N LYS A 367 10.79 -16.64 -27.54
CA LYS A 367 9.49 -15.99 -27.76
C LYS A 367 9.07 -15.02 -26.62
N ARG A 368 9.98 -14.74 -25.64
CA ARG A 368 9.64 -13.94 -24.45
C ARG A 368 9.99 -12.46 -24.65
N GLY A 369 9.09 -11.59 -24.23
CA GLY A 369 9.29 -10.14 -24.27
C GLY A 369 9.67 -9.61 -25.67
N TYR A 370 10.67 -8.78 -25.74
CA TYR A 370 11.17 -8.22 -27.02
C TYR A 370 12.14 -9.17 -27.75
N ASN A 371 12.64 -10.20 -27.08
CA ASN A 371 13.50 -11.23 -27.71
C ASN A 371 12.76 -12.00 -28.82
N LYS A 372 11.43 -11.95 -28.84
CA LYS A 372 10.60 -12.51 -29.94
C LYS A 372 10.93 -11.92 -31.32
N PHE A 373 11.56 -10.73 -31.36
CA PHE A 373 12.00 -10.06 -32.60
C PHE A 373 13.38 -10.52 -33.06
N LEU A 374 14.10 -11.30 -32.28
CA LEU A 374 15.37 -11.88 -32.67
C LEU A 374 15.14 -13.12 -33.56
N GLU A 375 16.05 -13.31 -34.49
CA GLU A 375 16.13 -14.52 -35.33
C GLU A 375 17.58 -14.90 -35.57
N ILE A 376 17.77 -16.17 -35.95
CA ILE A 376 19.08 -16.71 -36.33
C ILE A 376 19.10 -16.81 -37.85
N SER A 377 20.03 -16.09 -38.52
CA SER A 377 20.22 -16.17 -39.95
C SER A 377 20.83 -17.53 -40.38
N LYS A 378 20.81 -17.80 -41.68
CA LYS A 378 21.43 -19.01 -42.23
C LYS A 378 22.93 -19.13 -41.89
N ASP A 379 23.62 -18.01 -41.68
CA ASP A 379 25.02 -17.93 -41.29
C ASP A 379 25.24 -18.01 -39.77
N ILE A 380 24.20 -18.42 -39.01
CA ILE A 380 24.23 -18.62 -37.56
C ILE A 380 24.46 -17.27 -36.78
N GLU A 381 24.23 -16.15 -37.40
CA GLU A 381 24.24 -14.86 -36.74
C GLU A 381 22.83 -14.48 -36.18
N VAL A 382 22.82 -13.83 -35.03
CA VAL A 382 21.58 -13.33 -34.44
C VAL A 382 21.29 -11.97 -35.06
N SER A 383 20.09 -11.78 -35.62
CA SER A 383 19.63 -10.52 -36.20
C SER A 383 18.28 -10.09 -35.62
N ILE A 384 17.88 -8.85 -35.85
CA ILE A 384 16.57 -8.30 -35.51
C ILE A 384 15.71 -8.36 -36.77
N SER A 385 14.62 -9.13 -36.70
CA SER A 385 13.67 -9.30 -37.81
C SER A 385 12.70 -8.15 -37.90
N GLU A 386 12.83 -7.33 -38.94
CA GLU A 386 11.89 -6.23 -39.25
C GLU A 386 10.51 -6.80 -39.67
N GLU A 387 10.46 -8.00 -40.25
CA GLU A 387 9.21 -8.69 -40.59
C GLU A 387 8.39 -9.01 -39.36
N LYS A 388 9.03 -9.60 -38.33
CA LYS A 388 8.35 -9.90 -37.06
C LYS A 388 7.85 -8.63 -36.35
N ILE A 389 8.59 -7.53 -36.49
CA ILE A 389 8.18 -6.23 -35.97
C ILE A 389 6.95 -5.72 -36.73
N ALA A 390 6.96 -5.76 -38.05
CA ALA A 390 5.85 -5.34 -38.88
C ALA A 390 4.59 -6.17 -38.63
N GLU A 391 4.73 -7.51 -38.49
CA GLU A 391 3.62 -8.38 -38.12
C GLU A 391 3.06 -8.04 -36.73
N ASP A 392 3.91 -7.76 -35.74
CA ASP A 392 3.44 -7.38 -34.40
C ASP A 392 2.69 -6.04 -34.40
N CYS A 393 3.09 -5.10 -35.25
CA CYS A 393 2.44 -3.78 -35.41
C CYS A 393 0.98 -3.90 -35.88
N LYS A 394 0.64 -4.92 -36.66
CA LYS A 394 -0.72 -5.15 -37.15
C LYS A 394 -1.74 -5.33 -36.01
N TRP A 395 -1.28 -5.74 -34.84
CA TRP A 395 -2.11 -6.04 -33.67
C TRP A 395 -2.28 -4.86 -32.72
N ASP A 396 -1.61 -3.73 -32.96
CA ASP A 396 -1.66 -2.58 -32.07
C ASP A 396 -3.06 -2.05 -31.88
N GLY A 397 -3.41 -1.79 -30.63
CA GLY A 397 -4.69 -1.27 -30.22
C GLY A 397 -5.82 -2.27 -30.16
N LEU A 398 -5.63 -3.49 -30.68
CA LEU A 398 -6.64 -4.55 -30.65
C LEU A 398 -6.62 -5.29 -29.32
N LYS A 399 -7.81 -5.52 -28.74
CA LYS A 399 -8.02 -6.36 -27.56
C LYS A 399 -9.25 -7.23 -27.77
N GLY A 400 -9.13 -8.50 -27.39
CA GLY A 400 -10.23 -9.45 -27.49
C GLY A 400 -10.79 -9.87 -26.15
N TYR A 401 -12.07 -10.25 -26.18
CA TYR A 401 -12.83 -10.76 -25.05
C TYR A 401 -13.66 -11.95 -25.51
N ILE A 402 -13.77 -12.95 -24.66
CA ILE A 402 -14.63 -14.11 -24.90
C ILE A 402 -15.73 -14.11 -23.85
N THR A 403 -16.96 -14.35 -24.29
CA THR A 403 -18.12 -14.42 -23.41
C THR A 403 -19.17 -15.39 -23.94
N ASN A 404 -19.94 -15.98 -23.02
CA ASN A 404 -21.17 -16.73 -23.29
C ASN A 404 -22.41 -16.00 -22.75
N THR A 405 -22.28 -14.72 -22.35
CA THR A 405 -23.39 -13.90 -21.89
C THR A 405 -24.15 -13.32 -23.09
N ASP A 406 -25.39 -12.88 -22.87
CA ASP A 406 -26.19 -12.17 -23.86
C ASP A 406 -26.02 -10.64 -23.82
N LEU A 407 -25.05 -10.16 -22.99
CA LEU A 407 -24.75 -8.74 -22.86
C LEU A 407 -24.23 -8.17 -24.19
N ASP A 408 -24.57 -6.93 -24.50
CA ASP A 408 -23.98 -6.22 -25.64
C ASP A 408 -22.46 -6.05 -25.50
N ALA A 409 -21.78 -5.81 -26.61
CA ALA A 409 -20.32 -5.73 -26.64
C ALA A 409 -19.77 -4.62 -25.74
N GLU A 410 -20.46 -3.48 -25.63
CA GLU A 410 -20.04 -2.35 -24.79
C GLU A 410 -20.07 -2.72 -23.31
N ARG A 411 -21.14 -3.40 -22.87
CA ARG A 411 -21.25 -3.89 -21.48
C ARG A 411 -20.20 -4.95 -21.17
N VAL A 412 -19.94 -5.89 -22.08
CA VAL A 412 -18.86 -6.88 -21.90
C VAL A 412 -17.51 -6.20 -21.70
N ILE A 413 -17.20 -5.22 -22.56
CA ILE A 413 -15.95 -4.44 -22.46
C ILE A 413 -15.89 -3.67 -21.16
N ALA A 414 -16.99 -2.99 -20.77
CA ALA A 414 -17.07 -2.22 -19.53
C ALA A 414 -16.88 -3.12 -18.29
N GLN A 415 -17.54 -4.28 -18.25
CA GLN A 415 -17.38 -5.24 -17.15
C GLN A 415 -15.97 -5.82 -17.10
N TYR A 416 -15.37 -6.15 -18.25
CA TYR A 416 -13.98 -6.59 -18.26
C TYR A 416 -13.02 -5.51 -17.79
N HIS A 417 -13.26 -4.26 -18.11
CA HIS A 417 -12.46 -3.15 -17.59
C HIS A 417 -12.55 -3.03 -16.08
N GLY A 418 -13.58 -3.58 -15.44
CA GLY A 418 -13.70 -3.69 -13.99
C GLY A 418 -12.65 -4.58 -13.32
N LEU A 419 -11.87 -5.39 -14.05
CA LEU A 419 -10.82 -6.24 -13.48
C LEU A 419 -9.76 -5.48 -12.64
N TRP A 420 -9.55 -4.19 -12.91
CA TRP A 420 -8.66 -3.39 -12.07
C TRP A 420 -9.05 -3.40 -10.58
N VAL A 421 -10.31 -3.72 -10.29
CA VAL A 421 -10.85 -3.78 -8.92
C VAL A 421 -10.21 -4.90 -8.12
N VAL A 422 -10.09 -6.12 -8.70
CA VAL A 422 -9.44 -7.24 -8.02
C VAL A 422 -7.92 -7.04 -7.97
N GLU A 423 -7.31 -6.48 -9.01
CA GLU A 423 -5.89 -6.10 -8.99
C GLU A 423 -5.60 -5.09 -7.86
N ARG A 424 -6.50 -4.11 -7.67
CA ARG A 424 -6.42 -3.14 -6.58
C ARG A 424 -6.59 -3.82 -5.21
N ALA A 425 -7.54 -4.76 -5.09
CA ALA A 425 -7.75 -5.54 -3.88
C ALA A 425 -6.48 -6.29 -3.46
N LEU A 426 -5.86 -7.00 -4.40
CA LEU A 426 -4.61 -7.72 -4.17
C LEU A 426 -3.44 -6.77 -3.84
N ARG A 427 -3.38 -5.60 -4.48
CA ARG A 427 -2.35 -4.60 -4.20
C ARG A 427 -2.49 -4.02 -2.79
N ILE A 428 -3.70 -3.65 -2.35
CA ILE A 428 -3.96 -3.16 -0.99
C ILE A 428 -3.63 -4.26 0.02
N SER A 429 -4.09 -5.48 -0.20
CA SER A 429 -3.82 -6.60 0.71
C SER A 429 -2.32 -6.87 0.87
N LYS A 430 -1.55 -6.88 -0.23
CA LYS A 430 -0.11 -7.14 -0.20
C LYS A 430 0.73 -5.96 0.32
N GLY A 431 0.36 -4.74 -0.03
CA GLY A 431 1.11 -3.52 0.30
C GLY A 431 0.59 -2.83 1.54
N THR A 432 -0.59 -2.20 1.47
CA THR A 432 -1.15 -1.41 2.57
C THR A 432 -1.42 -2.25 3.82
N LEU A 433 -1.95 -3.46 3.66
CA LEU A 433 -2.23 -4.37 4.77
C LEU A 433 -1.07 -5.36 5.06
N GLU A 434 0.07 -5.22 4.41
CA GLU A 434 1.27 -6.04 4.60
C GLU A 434 0.99 -7.55 4.74
N MET A 435 0.13 -8.11 3.87
CA MET A 435 -0.11 -9.55 3.85
C MET A 435 1.17 -10.34 3.61
N ARG A 436 2.17 -9.76 2.96
CA ARG A 436 3.49 -10.33 2.69
C ARG A 436 4.61 -9.41 3.16
N PRO A 437 5.79 -9.95 3.55
CA PRO A 437 6.15 -11.37 3.59
C PRO A 437 5.37 -12.13 4.67
N VAL A 438 5.12 -13.44 4.42
CA VAL A 438 4.42 -14.29 5.38
C VAL A 438 5.45 -14.92 6.31
N PHE A 439 5.32 -14.66 7.62
CA PHE A 439 6.25 -15.13 8.66
C PHE A 439 5.77 -16.39 9.40
N HIS A 440 4.74 -17.05 8.91
CA HIS A 440 4.21 -18.28 9.49
C HIS A 440 4.69 -19.50 8.71
N PHE A 441 4.95 -20.62 9.41
CA PHE A 441 5.55 -21.81 8.83
C PHE A 441 4.61 -23.02 8.79
N THR A 442 3.50 -22.99 9.52
CA THR A 442 2.49 -24.06 9.49
C THR A 442 1.31 -23.63 8.65
N GLU A 443 0.77 -24.55 7.83
CA GLU A 443 -0.39 -24.32 6.98
C GLU A 443 -1.53 -23.62 7.72
N ARG A 444 -1.93 -24.16 8.89
CA ARG A 444 -2.98 -23.59 9.73
C ARG A 444 -2.78 -22.09 10.04
N ARG A 445 -1.55 -21.70 10.37
CA ARG A 445 -1.24 -20.30 10.72
C ARG A 445 -1.05 -19.42 9.49
N ILE A 446 -0.62 -19.99 8.37
CA ILE A 446 -0.59 -19.30 7.07
C ILE A 446 -2.04 -18.96 6.68
N GLU A 447 -2.94 -19.92 6.70
CA GLU A 447 -4.35 -19.72 6.36
C GLU A 447 -5.05 -18.74 7.31
N ALA A 448 -4.85 -18.89 8.62
CA ALA A 448 -5.39 -17.95 9.60
C ALA A 448 -4.87 -16.51 9.38
N HIS A 449 -3.60 -16.35 9.01
CA HIS A 449 -3.03 -15.04 8.67
C HIS A 449 -3.71 -14.43 7.44
N ILE A 450 -3.91 -15.22 6.40
CA ILE A 450 -4.61 -14.78 5.19
C ILE A 450 -6.07 -14.42 5.51
N CYS A 451 -6.75 -15.20 6.35
CA CYS A 451 -8.10 -14.90 6.83
C CYS A 451 -8.16 -13.54 7.55
N ILE A 452 -7.24 -13.27 8.48
CA ILE A 452 -7.16 -11.98 9.17
C ILE A 452 -6.97 -10.83 8.16
N CYS A 453 -6.10 -11.02 7.17
CA CYS A 453 -5.89 -10.02 6.12
C CYS A 453 -7.12 -9.84 5.20
N PHE A 454 -7.84 -10.91 4.92
CA PHE A 454 -9.11 -10.88 4.17
C PHE A 454 -10.17 -10.06 4.92
N ILE A 455 -10.34 -10.31 6.23
CA ILE A 455 -11.26 -9.54 7.06
C ILE A 455 -10.81 -8.06 7.15
N ALA A 456 -9.52 -7.81 7.33
CA ALA A 456 -8.96 -6.46 7.37
C ALA A 456 -9.21 -5.71 6.04
N TYR A 457 -9.07 -6.39 4.90
CA TYR A 457 -9.40 -5.80 3.61
C TYR A 457 -10.91 -5.51 3.47
N LYS A 458 -11.77 -6.37 4.02
CA LYS A 458 -13.22 -6.12 4.05
C LYS A 458 -13.56 -4.87 4.85
N VAL A 459 -12.95 -4.70 6.03
CA VAL A 459 -13.10 -3.50 6.88
C VAL A 459 -12.58 -2.25 6.16
N TYR A 460 -11.39 -2.33 5.57
CA TYR A 460 -10.80 -1.26 4.76
C TYR A 460 -11.75 -0.81 3.64
N LYS A 461 -12.33 -1.78 2.93
CA LYS A 461 -13.23 -1.52 1.80
C LYS A 461 -14.55 -0.91 2.23
N GLU A 462 -15.10 -1.31 3.36
CA GLU A 462 -16.32 -0.73 3.92
C GLU A 462 -16.07 0.71 4.42
N LEU A 463 -14.94 0.96 5.07
CA LEU A 463 -14.55 2.32 5.45
C LEU A 463 -14.41 3.22 4.21
N GLU A 464 -13.80 2.72 3.13
CA GLU A 464 -13.71 3.44 1.85
C GLU A 464 -15.11 3.82 1.32
N ARG A 465 -16.07 2.89 1.38
CA ARG A 465 -17.46 3.16 0.97
C ARG A 465 -18.11 4.24 1.83
N LEU A 466 -17.96 4.15 3.14
CA LEU A 466 -18.53 5.11 4.09
C LEU A 466 -17.96 6.52 3.89
N ILE A 467 -16.66 6.64 3.67
CA ILE A 467 -15.99 7.90 3.31
C ILE A 467 -16.60 8.48 2.03
N GLY A 468 -16.76 7.63 0.99
CA GLY A 468 -17.33 8.05 -0.28
C GLY A 468 -18.79 8.50 -0.20
N ILE A 469 -19.64 7.78 0.52
CA ILE A 469 -21.07 8.13 0.73
C ILE A 469 -21.21 9.47 1.46
N ASN A 470 -20.37 9.69 2.46
CA ASN A 470 -20.39 10.94 3.24
C ASN A 470 -19.64 12.09 2.53
N LYS A 471 -19.14 11.85 1.31
CA LYS A 471 -18.41 12.86 0.50
C LYS A 471 -17.23 13.50 1.25
N ILE A 472 -16.56 12.71 2.08
CA ILE A 472 -15.38 13.15 2.82
C ILE A 472 -14.19 13.09 1.86
N ASP A 473 -13.51 14.20 1.65
CA ASP A 473 -12.36 14.29 0.74
C ASP A 473 -11.06 13.79 1.43
N MET A 474 -11.01 12.49 1.68
CA MET A 474 -9.82 11.80 2.19
C MET A 474 -9.81 10.32 1.81
N GLY A 475 -8.61 9.76 1.71
CA GLY A 475 -8.42 8.31 1.55
C GLY A 475 -8.48 7.57 2.89
N VAL A 476 -8.67 6.24 2.85
CA VAL A 476 -8.73 5.38 4.04
C VAL A 476 -7.47 5.51 4.89
N ASP A 477 -6.29 5.44 4.27
CA ASP A 477 -5.00 5.52 4.96
C ASP A 477 -4.86 6.86 5.71
N HIS A 478 -5.34 7.95 5.11
CA HIS A 478 -5.36 9.26 5.73
C HIS A 478 -6.39 9.33 6.87
N ALA A 479 -7.59 8.78 6.69
CA ALA A 479 -8.61 8.73 7.74
C ALA A 479 -8.11 7.97 8.97
N VAL A 480 -7.47 6.81 8.78
CA VAL A 480 -6.88 6.01 9.85
C VAL A 480 -5.74 6.78 10.53
N SER A 481 -4.82 7.37 9.76
CA SER A 481 -3.70 8.16 10.30
C SER A 481 -4.18 9.41 11.04
N TYR A 482 -5.20 10.09 10.52
CA TYR A 482 -5.76 11.30 11.15
C TYR A 482 -6.36 11.01 12.52
N THR A 483 -7.05 9.88 12.70
CA THR A 483 -7.60 9.48 14.00
C THR A 483 -6.52 9.13 15.03
N HIS A 484 -5.32 8.72 14.58
CA HIS A 484 -4.16 8.56 15.46
C HIS A 484 -3.63 9.88 16.02
N LEU A 485 -3.71 10.97 15.24
CA LEU A 485 -3.10 12.25 15.59
C LEU A 485 -4.04 13.19 16.35
N THR A 486 -5.36 13.10 16.14
CA THR A 486 -6.31 14.12 16.57
C THR A 486 -7.13 13.78 17.81
N LEU A 487 -7.07 12.55 18.30
CA LEU A 487 -7.80 12.13 19.49
C LEU A 487 -6.92 11.40 20.51
N PRO A 488 -5.88 12.03 21.06
CA PRO A 488 -5.22 11.47 22.24
C PRO A 488 -6.21 11.58 23.41
N THR A 489 -6.84 10.48 23.79
CA THR A 489 -7.64 10.45 25.01
C THR A 489 -6.71 10.22 26.19
N LYS A 490 -6.61 11.25 27.04
CA LYS A 490 -5.93 11.17 28.31
C LYS A 490 -6.87 10.43 29.29
N ARG A 491 -6.47 9.26 29.78
CA ARG A 491 -7.05 8.73 31.00
C ARG A 491 -6.46 9.54 32.15
N ILE A 492 -7.31 10.33 32.77
CA ILE A 492 -6.98 11.03 34.00
C ILE A 492 -7.26 10.06 35.14
#